data_0eb54699ddc7a26854b4da88f157ca2a
#
_entry.id   0eb54699ddc7a26854b4da88f157ca2a
#
_cell.length_a   1.000
_cell.length_b   1.000
_cell.length_c   1.000
_cell.angle_alpha   90.00
_cell.angle_beta   90.00
_cell.angle_gamma   90.00
#
_symmetry.space_group_name_H-M   'P 1'
#
loop_
_entity.id
_entity.type
_entity.pdbx_description
1 polymer ?
#
loop_
_entity_poly.entity_id
_entity_poly.type
_entity_poly.pdbx_seq_one_letter_code
_entity_poly.pdbx_strand_id
1 'polypeptide(L)'
;FVASTEGGMDIEEVAHETPEKILTLPIDPTAGVTEADAAQLCDALKLDGAAREDGMKLFPILYKAFIEKDMAMLEINPLIVMENGRLRVLDAKVSFDGNALFRHPDIVELRDTTEEDEKEIEASEWDLAYIALDGTIGCMVNGAGLAMATMDIIKLYGEEPANFCDVGGGANAEKVAAAFKIIMKDPNVKGILVNIFGGIMKCDVIAEGVIAAVKETNLAVPLVVRLEGTNVEMGKEIIKNSGLNVIPADDLDDAAQKIVAAVKEA
;
A
#
# COMPACT_ATOMS: atom_id res chain seq x y z
N PHE A 1 -21.81 -3.32 -5.21
CA PHE A 1 -21.71 -4.59 -4.47
C PHE A 1 -21.17 -5.70 -5.36
N VAL A 2 -20.27 -6.48 -4.81
CA VAL A 2 -19.82 -7.75 -5.38
C VAL A 2 -20.29 -8.85 -4.43
N ALA A 3 -21.05 -9.80 -4.92
CA ALA A 3 -21.65 -10.83 -4.07
C ALA A 3 -21.56 -12.22 -4.72
N SER A 4 -21.35 -13.25 -3.91
CA SER A 4 -21.31 -14.64 -4.36
C SER A 4 -21.94 -15.55 -3.31
N THR A 5 -22.46 -16.70 -3.76
CA THR A 5 -22.93 -17.78 -2.86
C THR A 5 -21.78 -18.64 -2.35
N GLU A 6 -20.54 -18.45 -2.83
CA GLU A 6 -19.35 -19.20 -2.44
C GLU A 6 -18.68 -18.59 -1.19
N GLY A 7 -19.42 -18.48 -0.09
CA GLY A 7 -18.93 -17.90 1.14
C GLY A 7 -17.78 -18.71 1.77
N GLY A 8 -16.80 -18.00 2.33
CA GLY A 8 -15.59 -18.59 2.92
C GLY A 8 -14.49 -18.92 1.92
N MET A 9 -14.68 -18.62 0.63
CA MET A 9 -13.66 -18.71 -0.42
C MET A 9 -13.13 -17.30 -0.74
N ASP A 10 -11.91 -17.25 -1.28
CA ASP A 10 -11.34 -16.04 -1.84
C ASP A 10 -12.13 -15.61 -3.09
N ILE A 11 -12.57 -14.34 -3.15
CA ILE A 11 -13.44 -13.84 -4.23
C ILE A 11 -12.68 -13.79 -5.57
N GLU A 12 -11.37 -13.57 -5.56
CA GLU A 12 -10.51 -13.56 -6.74
C GLU A 12 -10.41 -14.98 -7.33
N GLU A 13 -10.33 -16.01 -6.49
CA GLU A 13 -10.36 -17.41 -6.92
C GLU A 13 -11.72 -17.75 -7.55
N VAL A 14 -12.83 -17.35 -6.91
CA VAL A 14 -14.18 -17.53 -7.47
C VAL A 14 -14.33 -16.79 -8.80
N ALA A 15 -13.78 -15.57 -8.92
CA ALA A 15 -13.81 -14.80 -10.16
C ALA A 15 -13.04 -15.47 -11.31
N HIS A 16 -11.96 -16.17 -10.99
CA HIS A 16 -11.16 -16.88 -11.97
C HIS A 16 -11.79 -18.22 -12.39
N GLU A 17 -12.28 -19.01 -11.43
CA GLU A 17 -12.76 -20.36 -11.67
C GLU A 17 -14.25 -20.42 -12.11
N THR A 18 -15.09 -19.59 -11.50
CA THR A 18 -16.56 -19.62 -11.68
C THR A 18 -17.15 -18.22 -11.71
N PRO A 19 -16.77 -17.36 -12.68
CA PRO A 19 -17.19 -15.96 -12.74
C PRO A 19 -18.72 -15.77 -12.81
N GLU A 20 -19.46 -16.77 -13.31
CA GLU A 20 -20.92 -16.76 -13.35
C GLU A 20 -21.59 -16.80 -11.96
N LYS A 21 -20.84 -17.15 -10.91
CA LYS A 21 -21.33 -17.14 -9.52
C LYS A 21 -21.18 -15.79 -8.84
N ILE A 22 -20.58 -14.80 -9.51
CA ILE A 22 -20.38 -13.47 -8.97
C ILE A 22 -21.43 -12.52 -9.57
N LEU A 23 -22.21 -11.90 -8.68
CA LEU A 23 -23.01 -10.73 -9.01
C LEU A 23 -22.18 -9.46 -8.78
N THR A 24 -22.04 -8.62 -9.79
CA THR A 24 -21.60 -7.23 -9.65
C THR A 24 -22.78 -6.30 -9.85
N LEU A 25 -23.19 -5.59 -8.79
CA LEU A 25 -24.30 -4.66 -8.80
C LEU A 25 -23.79 -3.22 -8.54
N PRO A 26 -23.73 -2.37 -9.57
CA PRO A 26 -23.40 -0.96 -9.36
C PRO A 26 -24.54 -0.24 -8.66
N ILE A 27 -24.21 0.62 -7.69
CA ILE A 27 -25.18 1.44 -6.96
C ILE A 27 -25.07 2.90 -7.42
N ASP A 28 -26.18 3.51 -7.76
CA ASP A 28 -26.22 4.95 -8.04
C ASP A 28 -25.94 5.73 -6.75
N PRO A 29 -24.87 6.52 -6.69
CA PRO A 29 -24.50 7.25 -5.47
C PRO A 29 -25.54 8.30 -5.07
N THR A 30 -26.40 8.75 -6.00
CA THR A 30 -27.47 9.72 -5.71
C THR A 30 -28.68 9.05 -5.06
N ALA A 31 -29.04 7.84 -5.52
CA ALA A 31 -30.18 7.09 -5.02
C ALA A 31 -29.84 6.23 -3.79
N GLY A 32 -28.58 5.81 -3.68
CA GLY A 32 -28.16 4.77 -2.72
C GLY A 32 -28.76 3.41 -3.07
N VAL A 33 -28.72 2.49 -2.11
CA VAL A 33 -29.31 1.15 -2.30
C VAL A 33 -30.83 1.24 -2.25
N THR A 34 -31.45 1.01 -3.39
CA THR A 34 -32.92 0.96 -3.52
C THR A 34 -33.47 -0.39 -3.03
N GLU A 35 -34.80 -0.46 -2.86
CA GLU A 35 -35.48 -1.72 -2.54
C GLU A 35 -35.26 -2.77 -3.65
N ALA A 36 -35.21 -2.35 -4.91
CA ALA A 36 -34.92 -3.21 -6.05
C ALA A 36 -33.49 -3.77 -6.01
N ASP A 37 -32.51 -2.94 -5.67
CA ASP A 37 -31.11 -3.38 -5.52
C ASP A 37 -30.96 -4.40 -4.39
N ALA A 38 -31.58 -4.11 -3.23
CA ALA A 38 -31.56 -5.05 -2.10
C ALA A 38 -32.24 -6.37 -2.44
N ALA A 39 -33.35 -6.33 -3.18
CA ALA A 39 -34.04 -7.53 -3.64
C ALA A 39 -33.17 -8.34 -4.61
N GLN A 40 -32.48 -7.68 -5.56
CA GLN A 40 -31.56 -8.33 -6.50
C GLN A 40 -30.38 -9.01 -5.78
N LEU A 41 -29.82 -8.39 -4.76
CA LEU A 41 -28.78 -9.00 -3.91
C LEU A 41 -29.31 -10.23 -3.17
N CYS A 42 -30.52 -10.13 -2.58
CA CYS A 42 -31.16 -11.27 -1.93
C CYS A 42 -31.40 -12.44 -2.90
N ASP A 43 -31.84 -12.14 -4.13
CA ASP A 43 -32.09 -13.18 -5.14
C ASP A 43 -30.78 -13.85 -5.58
N ALA A 44 -29.72 -13.09 -5.83
CA ALA A 44 -28.40 -13.63 -6.19
C ALA A 44 -27.79 -14.50 -5.09
N LEU A 45 -27.96 -14.10 -3.83
CA LEU A 45 -27.51 -14.85 -2.66
C LEU A 45 -28.48 -15.96 -2.24
N LYS A 46 -29.59 -16.16 -2.97
CA LYS A 46 -30.62 -17.16 -2.70
C LYS A 46 -31.20 -17.08 -1.29
N LEU A 47 -31.35 -15.85 -0.77
CA LEU A 47 -31.94 -15.60 0.54
C LEU A 47 -33.48 -15.69 0.46
N ASP A 48 -34.08 -16.42 1.38
CA ASP A 48 -35.52 -16.56 1.53
C ASP A 48 -35.98 -16.32 2.97
N GLY A 49 -37.31 -16.26 3.19
CA GLY A 49 -37.91 -16.12 4.52
C GLY A 49 -37.28 -15.00 5.37
N ALA A 50 -36.93 -15.32 6.60
CA ALA A 50 -36.34 -14.37 7.55
C ALA A 50 -34.97 -13.86 7.12
N ALA A 51 -34.16 -14.69 6.43
CA ALA A 51 -32.87 -14.25 5.88
C ALA A 51 -33.05 -13.16 4.83
N ARG A 52 -34.07 -13.27 3.96
CA ARG A 52 -34.41 -12.23 2.97
C ARG A 52 -34.84 -10.93 3.65
N GLU A 53 -35.69 -10.99 4.67
CA GLU A 53 -36.09 -9.82 5.44
C GLU A 53 -34.89 -9.11 6.09
N ASP A 54 -33.93 -9.88 6.57
CA ASP A 54 -32.69 -9.34 7.12
C ASP A 54 -31.80 -8.73 6.02
N GLY A 55 -31.65 -9.39 4.87
CA GLY A 55 -30.90 -8.87 3.73
C GLY A 55 -31.44 -7.55 3.21
N MET A 56 -32.76 -7.45 3.05
CA MET A 56 -33.44 -6.22 2.64
C MET A 56 -33.14 -5.02 3.56
N LYS A 57 -32.83 -5.26 4.82
CA LYS A 57 -32.45 -4.21 5.78
C LYS A 57 -30.94 -4.01 5.83
N LEU A 58 -30.17 -5.10 5.73
CA LEU A 58 -28.73 -5.09 5.88
C LEU A 58 -28.04 -4.33 4.77
N PHE A 59 -28.35 -4.61 3.50
CA PHE A 59 -27.61 -4.02 2.38
C PHE A 59 -27.69 -2.49 2.32
N PRO A 60 -28.85 -1.84 2.53
CA PRO A 60 -28.92 -0.38 2.63
C PRO A 60 -28.11 0.17 3.80
N ILE A 61 -28.08 -0.54 4.96
CA ILE A 61 -27.31 -0.12 6.13
C ILE A 61 -25.80 -0.23 5.88
N LEU A 62 -25.34 -1.31 5.22
CA LEU A 62 -23.93 -1.47 4.85
C LEU A 62 -23.47 -0.36 3.91
N TYR A 63 -24.26 -0.04 2.89
CA TYR A 63 -23.97 1.05 1.97
C TYR A 63 -23.91 2.40 2.69
N LYS A 64 -24.89 2.66 3.56
CA LYS A 64 -24.90 3.88 4.37
C LYS A 64 -23.66 4.00 5.24
N ALA A 65 -23.28 2.93 5.93
CA ALA A 65 -22.06 2.89 6.76
C ALA A 65 -20.81 3.11 5.91
N PHE A 66 -20.73 2.47 4.73
CA PHE A 66 -19.63 2.62 3.80
C PHE A 66 -19.41 4.08 3.39
N ILE A 67 -20.48 4.79 3.00
CA ILE A 67 -20.41 6.19 2.59
C ILE A 67 -20.16 7.12 3.78
N GLU A 68 -20.91 6.97 4.88
CA GLU A 68 -20.84 7.89 6.02
C GLU A 68 -19.53 7.78 6.82
N LYS A 69 -18.85 6.65 6.75
CA LYS A 69 -17.58 6.41 7.44
C LYS A 69 -16.36 6.47 6.53
N ASP A 70 -16.54 6.89 5.27
CA ASP A 70 -15.48 6.94 4.26
C ASP A 70 -14.70 5.61 4.19
N MET A 71 -15.42 4.49 4.12
CA MET A 71 -14.78 3.19 3.95
C MET A 71 -14.21 3.07 2.54
N ALA A 72 -12.99 2.61 2.41
CA ALA A 72 -12.37 2.26 1.13
C ALA A 72 -12.75 0.83 0.70
N MET A 73 -12.96 -0.06 1.67
CA MET A 73 -13.40 -1.43 1.44
C MET A 73 -14.25 -1.90 2.63
N LEU A 74 -15.29 -2.68 2.32
CA LEU A 74 -16.07 -3.44 3.29
C LEU A 74 -16.31 -4.84 2.71
N GLU A 75 -15.68 -5.84 3.29
CA GLU A 75 -15.85 -7.24 2.95
C GLU A 75 -16.55 -7.96 4.10
N ILE A 76 -17.54 -8.79 3.77
CA ILE A 76 -18.20 -9.71 4.70
C ILE A 76 -18.04 -11.12 4.14
N ASN A 77 -17.22 -11.94 4.78
CA ASN A 77 -16.91 -13.27 4.30
C ASN A 77 -16.59 -14.22 5.43
N PRO A 78 -17.55 -15.14 5.81
CA PRO A 78 -18.86 -15.29 5.19
C PRO A 78 -20.00 -14.51 5.85
N LEU A 79 -21.06 -14.24 5.07
CA LEU A 79 -22.39 -13.94 5.58
C LEU A 79 -23.17 -15.25 5.65
N ILE A 80 -23.64 -15.66 6.85
CA ILE A 80 -24.27 -16.97 7.05
C ILE A 80 -25.74 -16.88 7.38
N VAL A 81 -26.49 -17.92 7.00
CA VAL A 81 -27.87 -18.15 7.47
C VAL A 81 -27.82 -19.12 8.66
N MET A 82 -28.26 -18.65 9.82
CA MET A 82 -28.30 -19.45 11.04
C MET A 82 -29.46 -20.47 11.02
N GLU A 83 -29.45 -21.44 11.93
CA GLU A 83 -30.52 -22.44 12.07
C GLU A 83 -31.92 -21.85 12.29
N ASN A 84 -32.02 -20.68 12.90
CA ASN A 84 -33.26 -19.94 13.07
C ASN A 84 -33.73 -19.17 11.84
N GLY A 85 -33.01 -19.32 10.68
CA GLY A 85 -33.30 -18.69 9.42
C GLY A 85 -32.88 -17.22 9.31
N ARG A 86 -32.18 -16.66 10.32
CA ARG A 86 -31.73 -15.26 10.34
C ARG A 86 -30.32 -15.14 9.79
N LEU A 87 -29.98 -13.97 9.22
CA LEU A 87 -28.62 -13.67 8.78
C LEU A 87 -27.70 -13.33 9.96
N ARG A 88 -26.43 -13.71 9.81
CA ARG A 88 -25.35 -13.26 10.68
C ARG A 88 -24.10 -12.98 9.86
N VAL A 89 -23.52 -11.82 10.07
CA VAL A 89 -22.13 -11.50 9.68
C VAL A 89 -21.23 -12.31 10.61
N LEU A 90 -20.46 -13.24 10.05
CA LEU A 90 -19.53 -14.06 10.83
C LEU A 90 -18.19 -13.35 10.99
N ASP A 91 -17.70 -12.79 9.90
CA ASP A 91 -16.49 -11.98 9.87
C ASP A 91 -16.68 -10.77 8.93
N ALA A 92 -15.96 -9.69 9.21
CA ALA A 92 -15.96 -8.48 8.40
C ALA A 92 -14.57 -7.84 8.40
N LYS A 93 -14.07 -7.57 7.20
CA LYS A 93 -12.84 -6.81 6.97
C LYS A 93 -13.21 -5.43 6.44
N VAL A 94 -12.72 -4.40 7.12
CA VAL A 94 -13.04 -3.01 6.79
C VAL A 94 -11.76 -2.20 6.69
N SER A 95 -11.64 -1.42 5.62
CA SER A 95 -10.62 -0.39 5.53
C SER A 95 -11.26 0.98 5.32
N PHE A 96 -10.62 2.01 5.83
CA PHE A 96 -11.09 3.39 5.76
C PHE A 96 -10.15 4.23 4.89
N ASP A 97 -10.69 5.26 4.25
CA ASP A 97 -9.85 6.24 3.54
C ASP A 97 -9.01 7.02 4.56
N GLY A 98 -7.69 6.80 4.56
CA GLY A 98 -6.76 7.50 5.45
C GLY A 98 -6.82 9.02 5.32
N ASN A 99 -7.17 9.54 4.12
CA ASN A 99 -7.33 10.97 3.89
C ASN A 99 -8.59 11.56 4.54
N ALA A 100 -9.54 10.72 4.94
CA ALA A 100 -10.79 11.13 5.58
C ALA A 100 -10.78 10.97 7.11
N LEU A 101 -9.79 10.30 7.69
CA LEU A 101 -9.75 9.99 9.13
C LEU A 101 -9.77 11.23 10.02
N PHE A 102 -9.32 12.38 9.54
CA PHE A 102 -9.39 13.65 10.29
C PHE A 102 -10.82 14.04 10.71
N ARG A 103 -11.84 13.55 10.01
CA ARG A 103 -13.26 13.77 10.33
C ARG A 103 -13.94 12.58 11.04
N HIS A 104 -13.19 11.51 11.31
CA HIS A 104 -13.66 10.30 12.00
C HIS A 104 -12.79 9.96 13.22
N PRO A 105 -12.76 10.81 14.27
CA PRO A 105 -11.95 10.54 15.45
C PRO A 105 -12.37 9.24 16.16
N ASP A 106 -13.63 8.87 16.10
CA ASP A 106 -14.16 7.61 16.61
C ASP A 106 -13.56 6.37 15.93
N ILE A 107 -13.22 6.48 14.63
CA ILE A 107 -12.53 5.40 13.90
C ILE A 107 -11.04 5.38 14.26
N VAL A 108 -10.41 6.54 14.39
CA VAL A 108 -8.99 6.63 14.81
C VAL A 108 -8.77 6.00 16.18
N GLU A 109 -9.72 6.15 17.12
CA GLU A 109 -9.66 5.53 18.45
C GLU A 109 -9.72 3.99 18.42
N LEU A 110 -10.22 3.39 17.33
CA LEU A 110 -10.28 1.93 17.16
C LEU A 110 -8.98 1.34 16.60
N ARG A 111 -8.00 2.18 16.22
CA ARG A 111 -6.72 1.72 15.69
C ARG A 111 -5.98 0.88 16.74
N ASP A 112 -5.65 -0.35 16.37
CA ASP A 112 -4.86 -1.25 17.19
C ASP A 112 -3.45 -1.40 16.58
N THR A 113 -2.50 -0.67 17.12
CA THR A 113 -1.11 -0.68 16.64
C THR A 113 -0.39 -2.01 16.92
N THR A 114 -0.96 -2.91 17.73
CA THR A 114 -0.36 -4.23 17.96
C THR A 114 -0.55 -5.19 16.79
N GLU A 115 -1.47 -4.87 15.87
CA GLU A 115 -1.75 -5.63 14.64
C GLU A 115 -1.05 -5.04 13.41
N GLU A 116 -0.32 -3.93 13.56
CA GLU A 116 0.37 -3.26 12.46
C GLU A 116 1.86 -3.63 12.43
N ASP A 117 2.50 -3.53 11.24
CA ASP A 117 3.95 -3.69 11.11
C ASP A 117 4.68 -2.53 11.82
N GLU A 118 5.68 -2.86 12.65
CA GLU A 118 6.42 -1.87 13.44
C GLU A 118 7.11 -0.80 12.57
N LYS A 119 7.53 -1.16 11.35
CA LYS A 119 8.15 -0.22 10.39
C LYS A 119 7.13 0.76 9.83
N GLU A 120 5.88 0.28 9.59
CA GLU A 120 4.79 1.13 9.11
C GLU A 120 4.33 2.12 10.19
N ILE A 121 4.27 1.67 11.46
CA ILE A 121 4.00 2.55 12.61
C ILE A 121 5.05 3.65 12.69
N GLU A 122 6.34 3.28 12.70
CA GLU A 122 7.45 4.25 12.78
C GLU A 122 7.43 5.22 11.59
N ALA A 123 7.16 4.70 10.38
CA ALA A 123 7.05 5.53 9.19
C ALA A 123 5.93 6.58 9.30
N SER A 124 4.82 6.21 9.93
CA SER A 124 3.69 7.13 10.14
C SER A 124 4.05 8.32 11.06
N GLU A 125 4.96 8.13 12.02
CA GLU A 125 5.46 9.21 12.89
C GLU A 125 6.26 10.27 12.11
N TRP A 126 6.83 9.86 10.98
CA TRP A 126 7.58 10.73 10.06
C TRP A 126 6.74 11.22 8.87
N ASP A 127 5.44 10.93 8.86
CA ASP A 127 4.56 11.24 7.73
C ASP A 127 5.15 10.68 6.40
N LEU A 128 5.64 9.44 6.45
CA LEU A 128 6.10 8.66 5.32
C LEU A 128 5.00 7.69 4.88
N ALA A 129 4.79 7.56 3.58
CA ALA A 129 3.99 6.45 3.06
C ALA A 129 4.90 5.22 2.91
N TYR A 130 4.75 4.25 3.79
CA TYR A 130 5.55 3.03 3.84
C TYR A 130 4.64 1.81 3.91
N ILE A 131 4.95 0.79 3.13
CA ILE A 131 4.30 -0.52 3.17
C ILE A 131 5.40 -1.58 3.12
N ALA A 132 5.43 -2.48 4.11
CA ALA A 132 6.35 -3.62 4.14
C ALA A 132 5.93 -4.66 3.09
N LEU A 133 6.90 -5.25 2.39
CA LEU A 133 6.73 -6.31 1.41
C LEU A 133 7.77 -7.41 1.67
N ASP A 134 7.63 -8.56 1.01
CA ASP A 134 8.44 -9.76 1.27
C ASP A 134 9.74 -9.85 0.45
N GLY A 135 10.12 -8.81 -0.27
CA GLY A 135 11.27 -8.82 -1.16
C GLY A 135 12.63 -8.58 -0.50
N THR A 136 13.63 -8.35 -1.35
CA THR A 136 15.04 -8.20 -0.95
C THR A 136 15.65 -6.86 -1.29
N ILE A 137 14.98 -6.05 -2.10
CA ILE A 137 15.46 -4.72 -2.51
C ILE A 137 14.64 -3.64 -1.82
N GLY A 138 15.27 -2.92 -0.90
CA GLY A 138 14.69 -1.73 -0.27
C GLY A 138 14.53 -0.60 -1.29
N CYS A 139 13.38 0.06 -1.30
CA CYS A 139 13.04 1.14 -2.22
C CYS A 139 12.80 2.44 -1.45
N MET A 140 13.42 3.54 -1.87
CA MET A 140 13.13 4.89 -1.39
C MET A 140 12.95 5.84 -2.57
N VAL A 141 11.76 6.41 -2.67
CA VAL A 141 11.32 7.18 -3.85
C VAL A 141 10.57 8.44 -3.39
N ASN A 142 10.49 9.45 -4.22
CA ASN A 142 9.64 10.61 -3.99
C ASN A 142 8.50 10.66 -5.02
N GLY A 143 7.35 10.20 -4.58
CA GLY A 143 6.12 10.15 -5.38
C GLY A 143 5.64 8.72 -5.64
N ALA A 144 4.39 8.46 -5.31
CA ALA A 144 3.78 7.14 -5.35
C ALA A 144 3.85 6.48 -6.74
N GLY A 145 3.61 7.25 -7.82
CA GLY A 145 3.72 6.73 -9.19
C GLY A 145 5.14 6.29 -9.56
N LEU A 146 6.17 7.04 -9.10
CA LEU A 146 7.56 6.67 -9.31
C LEU A 146 7.93 5.45 -8.46
N ALA A 147 7.38 5.32 -7.24
CA ALA A 147 7.57 4.15 -6.38
C ALA A 147 7.00 2.89 -7.04
N MET A 148 5.79 2.95 -7.56
CA MET A 148 5.17 1.83 -8.29
C MET A 148 6.02 1.40 -9.50
N ALA A 149 6.44 2.37 -10.34
CA ALA A 149 7.29 2.07 -11.50
C ALA A 149 8.66 1.50 -11.09
N THR A 150 9.21 1.93 -9.95
CA THR A 150 10.48 1.40 -9.43
C THR A 150 10.32 -0.06 -8.99
N MET A 151 9.23 -0.39 -8.31
CA MET A 151 8.94 -1.76 -7.90
C MET A 151 8.68 -2.67 -9.10
N ASP A 152 7.94 -2.20 -10.09
CA ASP A 152 7.64 -2.96 -11.31
C ASP A 152 8.90 -3.31 -12.10
N ILE A 153 9.83 -2.35 -12.25
CA ILE A 153 11.06 -2.60 -12.99
C ILE A 153 12.02 -3.53 -12.24
N ILE A 154 12.05 -3.49 -10.90
CA ILE A 154 12.79 -4.45 -10.09
C ILE A 154 12.28 -5.87 -10.36
N LYS A 155 10.96 -6.06 -10.37
CA LYS A 155 10.32 -7.34 -10.71
C LYS A 155 10.62 -7.80 -12.12
N LEU A 156 10.63 -6.88 -13.08
CA LEU A 156 10.98 -7.18 -14.48
C LEU A 156 12.40 -7.78 -14.59
N TYR A 157 13.35 -7.36 -13.75
CA TYR A 157 14.72 -7.89 -13.70
C TYR A 157 14.89 -9.10 -12.79
N GLY A 158 13.79 -9.61 -12.22
CA GLY A 158 13.75 -10.90 -11.52
C GLY A 158 14.14 -10.85 -10.04
N GLU A 159 13.96 -9.71 -9.40
CA GLU A 159 14.04 -9.55 -7.95
C GLU A 159 12.72 -8.96 -7.40
N GLU A 160 12.53 -8.99 -6.09
CA GLU A 160 11.32 -8.50 -5.45
C GLU A 160 11.62 -7.28 -4.55
N PRO A 161 10.75 -6.24 -4.58
CA PRO A 161 10.87 -5.09 -3.68
C PRO A 161 10.53 -5.49 -2.25
N ALA A 162 11.34 -5.02 -1.27
CA ALA A 162 11.14 -5.26 0.15
C ALA A 162 10.12 -4.28 0.78
N ASN A 163 9.83 -3.17 0.11
CA ASN A 163 8.90 -2.16 0.58
C ASN A 163 8.46 -1.22 -0.53
N PHE A 164 7.28 -0.64 -0.34
CA PHE A 164 6.92 0.65 -0.93
C PHE A 164 7.37 1.75 0.03
N CYS A 165 8.03 2.80 -0.44
CA CYS A 165 8.35 3.96 0.39
C CYS A 165 8.35 5.23 -0.46
N ASP A 166 7.38 6.10 -0.18
CA ASP A 166 7.30 7.46 -0.75
C ASP A 166 7.62 8.49 0.35
N VAL A 167 8.75 9.17 0.19
CA VAL A 167 9.15 10.22 1.13
C VAL A 167 8.41 11.54 0.89
N GLY A 168 7.62 11.62 -0.18
CA GLY A 168 6.86 12.81 -0.57
C GLY A 168 7.70 13.90 -1.26
N GLY A 169 7.02 14.79 -1.98
CA GLY A 169 7.66 15.85 -2.77
C GLY A 169 8.25 17.02 -1.95
N GLY A 170 8.01 17.07 -0.65
CA GLY A 170 8.48 18.12 0.27
C GLY A 170 9.42 17.61 1.37
N ALA A 171 9.95 16.39 1.26
CA ALA A 171 10.80 15.81 2.30
C ALA A 171 12.10 16.62 2.51
N ASN A 172 12.52 16.71 3.75
CA ASN A 172 13.79 17.26 4.17
C ASN A 172 14.83 16.15 4.43
N ALA A 173 16.06 16.52 4.72
CA ALA A 173 17.14 15.57 4.99
C ALA A 173 16.85 14.62 6.17
N GLU A 174 16.17 15.08 7.21
CA GLU A 174 15.80 14.29 8.39
C GLU A 174 14.77 13.20 8.02
N LYS A 175 13.76 13.57 7.24
CA LYS A 175 12.73 12.63 6.75
C LYS A 175 13.33 11.57 5.85
N VAL A 176 14.25 11.94 4.97
CA VAL A 176 15.01 11.00 4.12
C VAL A 176 15.86 10.06 4.96
N ALA A 177 16.56 10.57 5.97
CA ALA A 177 17.36 9.74 6.87
C ALA A 177 16.49 8.77 7.68
N ALA A 178 15.32 9.20 8.14
CA ALA A 178 14.36 8.33 8.84
C ALA A 178 13.87 7.20 7.92
N ALA A 179 13.43 7.52 6.71
CA ALA A 179 12.99 6.52 5.72
C ALA A 179 14.09 5.47 5.46
N PHE A 180 15.32 5.91 5.27
CA PHE A 180 16.45 5.03 5.04
C PHE A 180 16.71 4.09 6.24
N LYS A 181 16.65 4.61 7.47
CA LYS A 181 16.80 3.82 8.69
C LYS A 181 15.71 2.77 8.85
N ILE A 182 14.46 3.13 8.52
CA ILE A 182 13.31 2.20 8.57
C ILE A 182 13.52 1.06 7.58
N ILE A 183 13.92 1.34 6.35
CA ILE A 183 14.24 0.32 5.33
C ILE A 183 15.34 -0.63 5.84
N MET A 184 16.38 -0.09 6.48
CA MET A 184 17.51 -0.87 7.00
C MET A 184 17.17 -1.75 8.21
N LYS A 185 16.02 -1.56 8.86
CA LYS A 185 15.55 -2.46 9.94
C LYS A 185 15.06 -3.80 9.41
N ASP A 186 14.75 -3.89 8.13
CA ASP A 186 14.32 -5.13 7.53
C ASP A 186 15.53 -6.06 7.27
N PRO A 187 15.60 -7.21 7.95
CA PRO A 187 16.71 -8.14 7.81
C PRO A 187 16.75 -8.82 6.43
N ASN A 188 15.67 -8.78 5.67
CA ASN A 188 15.60 -9.35 4.33
C ASN A 188 16.21 -8.43 3.27
N VAL A 189 16.42 -7.16 3.58
CA VAL A 189 17.00 -6.19 2.63
C VAL A 189 18.45 -6.52 2.35
N LYS A 190 18.74 -6.86 1.10
CA LYS A 190 20.07 -7.18 0.57
C LYS A 190 20.68 -6.08 -0.28
N GLY A 191 19.90 -5.07 -0.63
CA GLY A 191 20.34 -3.88 -1.36
C GLY A 191 19.28 -2.80 -1.32
N ILE A 192 19.68 -1.55 -1.56
CA ILE A 192 18.76 -0.41 -1.53
C ILE A 192 18.85 0.36 -2.86
N LEU A 193 17.69 0.64 -3.43
CA LEU A 193 17.53 1.55 -4.56
C LEU A 193 16.87 2.85 -4.10
N VAL A 194 17.61 3.94 -4.21
CA VAL A 194 17.10 5.31 -4.04
C VAL A 194 16.84 5.89 -5.43
N ASN A 195 15.60 6.18 -5.73
CA ASN A 195 15.19 6.72 -7.04
C ASN A 195 14.39 8.01 -6.85
N ILE A 196 15.04 9.14 -7.10
CA ILE A 196 14.50 10.48 -6.84
C ILE A 196 14.37 11.29 -8.11
N PHE A 197 13.19 11.86 -8.28
CA PHE A 197 12.97 12.91 -9.27
C PHE A 197 12.80 14.26 -8.56
N GLY A 198 13.83 15.09 -8.61
CA GLY A 198 13.87 16.41 -7.97
C GLY A 198 12.90 17.38 -8.63
N GLY A 199 11.90 17.78 -7.86
CA GLY A 199 10.96 18.84 -8.20
C GLY A 199 11.06 19.97 -7.16
N ILE A 200 10.05 20.08 -6.29
CA ILE A 200 10.07 20.96 -5.11
C ILE A 200 11.18 20.49 -4.16
N MET A 201 11.29 19.18 -3.93
CA MET A 201 12.43 18.57 -3.26
C MET A 201 13.62 18.52 -4.22
N LYS A 202 14.77 19.00 -3.78
CA LYS A 202 15.97 19.13 -4.60
C LYS A 202 16.92 17.95 -4.39
N CYS A 203 17.62 17.53 -5.44
CA CYS A 203 18.54 16.39 -5.40
C CYS A 203 19.71 16.57 -4.45
N ASP A 204 20.20 17.78 -4.23
CA ASP A 204 21.25 18.11 -3.26
C ASP A 204 20.80 17.80 -1.81
N VAL A 205 19.58 18.20 -1.43
CA VAL A 205 19.00 17.92 -0.10
C VAL A 205 18.86 16.42 0.14
N ILE A 206 18.41 15.67 -0.88
CA ILE A 206 18.30 14.22 -0.81
C ILE A 206 19.69 13.58 -0.63
N ALA A 207 20.67 14.01 -1.44
CA ALA A 207 22.03 13.50 -1.36
C ALA A 207 22.62 13.67 0.05
N GLU A 208 22.40 14.83 0.69
CA GLU A 208 22.82 15.08 2.07
C GLU A 208 22.13 14.14 3.06
N GLY A 209 20.80 13.95 2.94
CA GLY A 209 20.03 13.05 3.79
C GLY A 209 20.46 11.58 3.66
N VAL A 210 20.66 11.11 2.43
CA VAL A 210 21.16 9.74 2.17
C VAL A 210 22.56 9.56 2.76
N ILE A 211 23.47 10.51 2.55
CA ILE A 211 24.83 10.44 3.12
C ILE A 211 24.81 10.40 4.64
N ALA A 212 24.00 11.22 5.29
CA ALA A 212 23.83 11.23 6.72
C ALA A 212 23.36 9.87 7.22
N ALA A 213 22.31 9.32 6.61
CA ALA A 213 21.75 8.03 6.98
C ALA A 213 22.76 6.87 6.81
N VAL A 214 23.47 6.83 5.68
CA VAL A 214 24.50 5.80 5.40
C VAL A 214 25.63 5.84 6.42
N LYS A 215 26.07 7.04 6.83
CA LYS A 215 27.11 7.19 7.86
C LYS A 215 26.65 6.72 9.24
N GLU A 216 25.40 7.00 9.60
CA GLU A 216 24.84 6.62 10.90
C GLU A 216 24.56 5.12 11.00
N THR A 217 24.15 4.48 9.91
CA THR A 217 23.73 3.07 9.90
C THR A 217 24.86 2.09 9.62
N ASN A 218 26.06 2.56 9.25
CA ASN A 218 27.17 1.70 8.79
C ASN A 218 26.70 0.72 7.70
N LEU A 219 26.07 1.25 6.65
CA LEU A 219 25.46 0.48 5.58
C LEU A 219 26.37 -0.65 5.06
N ALA A 220 25.90 -1.89 5.19
CA ALA A 220 26.62 -3.09 4.77
C ALA A 220 26.15 -3.66 3.43
N VAL A 221 25.02 -3.16 2.92
CA VAL A 221 24.41 -3.63 1.65
C VAL A 221 24.68 -2.66 0.50
N PRO A 222 24.67 -3.12 -0.76
CA PRO A 222 24.79 -2.25 -1.93
C PRO A 222 23.75 -1.14 -1.94
N LEU A 223 24.17 0.06 -2.31
CA LEU A 223 23.30 1.22 -2.48
C LEU A 223 23.43 1.76 -3.90
N VAL A 224 22.32 1.70 -4.64
CA VAL A 224 22.19 2.33 -5.95
C VAL A 224 21.39 3.62 -5.82
N VAL A 225 21.87 4.72 -6.41
CA VAL A 225 21.19 6.01 -6.35
C VAL A 225 21.00 6.57 -7.74
N ARG A 226 19.75 6.81 -8.12
CA ARG A 226 19.36 7.54 -9.30
C ARG A 226 18.76 8.89 -8.89
N LEU A 227 19.35 9.96 -9.37
CA LEU A 227 18.87 11.33 -9.20
C LEU A 227 18.58 11.95 -10.56
N GLU A 228 17.44 12.65 -10.66
CA GLU A 228 17.01 13.39 -11.84
C GLU A 228 16.29 14.68 -11.40
N GLY A 229 16.25 15.71 -12.26
CA GLY A 229 15.50 16.94 -12.01
C GLY A 229 16.31 18.05 -11.33
N THR A 230 15.69 18.79 -10.41
CA THR A 230 16.27 20.02 -9.80
C THR A 230 17.53 19.72 -9.00
N ASN A 231 18.62 20.45 -9.31
CA ASN A 231 19.93 20.33 -8.66
C ASN A 231 20.59 18.94 -8.81
N VAL A 232 20.28 18.21 -9.89
CA VAL A 232 20.79 16.85 -10.11
C VAL A 232 22.31 16.78 -10.12
N GLU A 233 22.99 17.71 -10.83
CA GLU A 233 24.46 17.72 -10.91
C GLU A 233 25.09 17.96 -9.54
N MET A 234 24.51 18.88 -8.73
CA MET A 234 24.98 19.13 -7.37
C MET A 234 24.77 17.89 -6.48
N GLY A 235 23.62 17.23 -6.57
CA GLY A 235 23.36 16.00 -5.83
C GLY A 235 24.32 14.87 -6.18
N LYS A 236 24.58 14.66 -7.48
CA LYS A 236 25.56 13.67 -7.96
C LYS A 236 26.98 13.99 -7.46
N GLU A 237 27.37 15.26 -7.46
CA GLU A 237 28.69 15.69 -6.96
C GLU A 237 28.82 15.48 -5.46
N ILE A 238 27.79 15.79 -4.65
CA ILE A 238 27.73 15.55 -3.22
C ILE A 238 27.93 14.05 -2.91
N ILE A 239 27.18 13.17 -3.60
CA ILE A 239 27.31 11.72 -3.44
C ILE A 239 28.72 11.25 -3.81
N LYS A 240 29.24 11.68 -4.95
CA LYS A 240 30.58 11.31 -5.42
C LYS A 240 31.68 11.70 -4.45
N ASN A 241 31.57 12.87 -3.84
CA ASN A 241 32.56 13.42 -2.91
C ASN A 241 32.38 12.90 -1.48
N SER A 242 31.35 12.13 -1.20
CA SER A 242 31.05 11.60 0.14
C SER A 242 32.04 10.55 0.65
N GLY A 243 32.76 9.90 -0.26
CA GLY A 243 33.64 8.75 0.03
C GLY A 243 32.90 7.46 0.33
N LEU A 244 31.58 7.44 0.16
CA LEU A 244 30.74 6.24 0.36
C LEU A 244 30.74 5.38 -0.90
N ASN A 245 30.57 4.06 -0.69
CA ASN A 245 30.41 3.11 -1.81
C ASN A 245 28.97 3.15 -2.34
N VAL A 246 28.66 4.16 -3.13
CA VAL A 246 27.35 4.35 -3.78
C VAL A 246 27.51 4.12 -5.26
N ILE A 247 26.63 3.32 -5.82
CA ILE A 247 26.59 3.03 -7.26
C ILE A 247 25.64 4.04 -7.93
N PRO A 248 26.14 4.97 -8.74
CA PRO A 248 25.27 5.93 -9.45
C PRO A 248 24.56 5.25 -10.61
N ALA A 249 23.33 5.67 -10.89
CA ALA A 249 22.57 5.24 -12.04
C ALA A 249 22.11 6.45 -12.87
N ASP A 250 22.06 6.26 -14.18
CA ASP A 250 21.74 7.31 -15.13
C ASP A 250 20.23 7.44 -15.37
N ASP A 251 19.53 6.32 -15.46
CA ASP A 251 18.08 6.25 -15.61
C ASP A 251 17.48 5.11 -14.75
N LEU A 252 16.17 4.92 -14.86
CA LEU A 252 15.45 3.95 -14.04
C LEU A 252 15.80 2.50 -14.43
N ASP A 253 16.02 2.25 -15.71
CA ASP A 253 16.40 0.93 -16.23
C ASP A 253 17.81 0.54 -15.76
N ASP A 254 18.78 1.45 -15.93
CA ASP A 254 20.16 1.29 -15.42
C ASP A 254 20.19 1.08 -13.89
N ALA A 255 19.34 1.82 -13.16
CA ALA A 255 19.23 1.67 -11.70
C ALA A 255 18.75 0.28 -11.29
N ALA A 256 17.71 -0.24 -11.96
CA ALA A 256 17.19 -1.57 -11.68
C ALA A 256 18.19 -2.67 -12.03
N GLN A 257 18.85 -2.60 -13.17
CA GLN A 257 19.89 -3.55 -13.57
C GLN A 257 21.04 -3.57 -12.54
N LYS A 258 21.53 -2.40 -12.13
CA LYS A 258 22.64 -2.28 -11.19
C LYS A 258 22.29 -2.84 -9.80
N ILE A 259 21.10 -2.51 -9.27
CA ILE A 259 20.74 -3.02 -7.93
C ILE A 259 20.50 -4.52 -7.94
N VAL A 260 19.83 -5.05 -8.97
CA VAL A 260 19.59 -6.49 -9.12
C VAL A 260 20.91 -7.26 -9.27
N ALA A 261 21.85 -6.75 -10.08
CA ALA A 261 23.17 -7.34 -10.21
C ALA A 261 23.94 -7.34 -8.88
N ALA A 262 23.96 -6.21 -8.18
CA ALA A 262 24.66 -6.05 -6.91
C ALA A 262 24.10 -6.96 -5.81
N VAL A 263 22.80 -7.18 -5.76
CA VAL A 263 22.15 -8.09 -4.78
C VAL A 263 22.45 -9.56 -5.10
N LYS A 264 22.60 -9.93 -6.38
CA LYS A 264 22.94 -11.30 -6.79
C LYS A 264 24.42 -11.66 -6.54
N GLU A 265 25.28 -10.65 -6.45
CA GLU A 265 26.71 -10.82 -6.19
C GLU A 265 27.07 -10.80 -4.69
N ALA A 266 26.16 -10.28 -3.85
CA ALA A 266 26.35 -10.13 -2.40
C ALA A 266 25.95 -11.40 -1.62
#